data_def329acd7b88c4d24a5c7b7806a56e7
#
_entry.id   def329acd7b88c4d24a5c7b7806a56e7
#
_cell.length_a   1.000
_cell.length_b   1.000
_cell.length_c   1.000
_cell.angle_alpha   90.00
_cell.angle_beta   90.00
_cell.angle_gamma   90.00
#
_symmetry.space_group_name_H-M   'P 1'
#
loop_
_entity.id
_entity.type
_entity.pdbx_description
1 polymer ?
#
loop_
_entity_poly.entity_id
_entity_poly.type
_entity_poly.pdbx_seq_one_letter_code
_entity_poly.pdbx_strand_id
1 'polypeptide(L)'
;MHSSSRLALASLLILALATSPSALRAEQAVGEIPHFAVKDGRHAFIVDGAPYIILGGQCGNSSAWPSELPGVWSAVERMHANTLEAPVYWEQFEAEQGRYDTTIVDLMIKQAREHHVHLVLLWFGTWKNGSAHYLPLWMKAHPDLYPKVTGKTGLPVDTPSPHYPAMEEADARAFSALMRHLKAIDPIHTVLMVQVENESGAWDTIRDYSPTAQAIFEKPVPAQLTQALGLGGKSGGNWTEVFGKDADEYFHAWSVAHFVGQVAAAGKAEYNLPMYTNAALRDPVAPGPAGTYESGGPTDNVLSIWKAAAPALDVLAPDIYQNDNAKYRRVLELYSRPDNPLFVPETIGSPFGAHMLFAALGQGAVGWSPFGINHVFDPESEMAKKQDGDRLSPVGTNFRIVAPIMRQVAQLQYDGKLLAFAEDADVHVQGAEFAGWKVSVSYGVPRGYGKDPIGNPAPIGGAIIGSTGPDEFLVTGHACRVDFRPPASAPKAQREYLRVEEGFYEGSVFVPTRIWNGDETDYGLAFGSTPVALRVRVRAY
;
A
#
# COMPACT_ATOMS: atom_id res chain seq x y z
N MET A 1 -25.13 52.42 85.33
CA MET A 1 -25.70 52.80 84.08
C MET A 1 -24.59 52.91 83.07
N HIS A 2 -24.62 52.34 81.98
CA HIS A 2 -23.64 52.18 80.89
C HIS A 2 -22.59 51.08 81.06
N SER A 3 -22.96 49.94 80.56
CA SER A 3 -22.13 48.77 80.31
C SER A 3 -21.49 48.93 78.92
N SER A 4 -20.15 48.89 78.85
CA SER A 4 -19.43 48.92 77.58
C SER A 4 -18.85 47.50 77.33
N SER A 5 -19.43 46.80 76.38
CA SER A 5 -18.92 45.51 75.90
C SER A 5 -17.79 45.72 74.91
N ARG A 6 -16.63 45.16 75.18
CA ARG A 6 -15.49 45.10 74.23
C ARG A 6 -15.59 43.81 73.41
N LEU A 7 -15.76 43.95 72.12
CA LEU A 7 -15.57 42.87 71.16
C LEU A 7 -14.08 42.68 70.88
N ALA A 8 -13.60 41.46 71.07
CA ALA A 8 -12.29 41.05 70.63
C ALA A 8 -12.36 40.48 69.17
N LEU A 9 -11.64 41.11 68.28
CA LEU A 9 -11.50 40.61 66.89
C LEU A 9 -10.37 39.59 66.86
N ALA A 10 -10.69 38.32 66.61
CA ALA A 10 -9.70 37.29 66.32
C ALA A 10 -9.43 37.27 64.79
N SER A 11 -8.22 37.66 64.40
CA SER A 11 -7.77 37.59 63.01
C SER A 11 -7.34 36.14 62.68
N LEU A 12 -8.10 35.48 61.84
CA LEU A 12 -7.73 34.18 61.23
C LEU A 12 -6.83 34.44 60.03
N LEU A 13 -5.56 34.07 60.14
CA LEU A 13 -4.64 34.01 59.03
C LEU A 13 -4.90 32.74 58.22
N ILE A 14 -5.54 32.85 57.04
CA ILE A 14 -5.68 31.74 56.09
C ILE A 14 -4.41 31.69 55.26
N LEU A 15 -3.58 30.67 55.47
CA LEU A 15 -2.42 30.32 54.67
C LEU A 15 -2.93 29.60 53.41
N ALA A 16 -3.02 30.32 52.28
CA ALA A 16 -3.33 29.75 50.98
C ALA A 16 -2.12 28.97 50.45
N LEU A 17 -2.10 27.65 50.57
CA LEU A 17 -1.18 26.79 49.86
C LEU A 17 -1.54 26.84 48.35
N ALA A 18 -0.72 27.56 47.60
CA ALA A 18 -0.77 27.50 46.13
C ALA A 18 -0.24 26.14 45.68
N THR A 19 -1.16 25.19 45.44
CA THR A 19 -0.83 23.99 44.69
C THR A 19 -0.73 24.35 43.23
N SER A 20 0.52 24.43 42.72
CA SER A 20 0.76 24.48 41.26
C SER A 20 0.11 23.25 40.62
N PRO A 21 -0.67 23.41 39.55
CA PRO A 21 -1.12 22.24 38.80
C PRO A 21 0.09 21.63 38.11
N SER A 22 0.61 20.54 38.65
CA SER A 22 1.46 19.63 37.90
C SER A 22 0.64 19.19 36.69
N ALA A 23 0.96 19.71 35.51
CA ALA A 23 0.46 19.18 34.27
C ALA A 23 0.89 17.71 34.21
N LEU A 24 0.00 16.81 34.55
CA LEU A 24 0.12 15.42 34.17
C LEU A 24 0.22 15.42 32.64
N ARG A 25 1.44 15.27 32.13
CA ARG A 25 1.65 14.77 30.78
C ARG A 25 0.95 13.41 30.77
N ALA A 26 -0.20 13.31 30.14
CA ALA A 26 -0.78 12.03 29.83
C ALA A 26 0.31 11.26 29.07
N GLU A 27 0.85 10.23 29.69
CA GLU A 27 1.72 9.27 29.03
C GLU A 27 0.86 8.69 27.91
N GLN A 28 1.18 9.06 26.66
CA GLN A 28 0.47 8.49 25.49
C GLN A 28 0.69 6.98 25.60
N ALA A 29 -0.41 6.24 25.70
CA ALA A 29 -0.34 4.79 25.70
C ALA A 29 0.41 4.34 24.45
N VAL A 30 1.45 3.52 24.65
CA VAL A 30 2.18 2.90 23.55
C VAL A 30 1.21 2.04 22.76
N GLY A 31 0.99 2.36 21.49
CA GLY A 31 0.13 1.59 20.58
C GLY A 31 0.70 0.18 20.34
N GLU A 32 -0.12 -0.73 19.87
CA GLU A 32 0.35 -2.01 19.34
C GLU A 32 1.08 -1.75 18.00
N ILE A 33 2.29 -2.33 17.86
CA ILE A 33 3.05 -2.21 16.60
C ILE A 33 2.21 -2.78 15.45
N PRO A 34 2.01 -2.02 14.35
CA PRO A 34 1.33 -2.54 13.17
C PRO A 34 1.98 -3.84 12.68
N HIS A 35 1.19 -4.79 12.22
CA HIS A 35 1.72 -6.08 11.76
C HIS A 35 0.78 -6.76 10.75
N PHE A 36 1.28 -7.77 10.05
CA PHE A 36 0.45 -8.61 9.19
C PHE A 36 -0.05 -9.83 9.95
N ALA A 37 -1.33 -10.13 9.79
CA ALA A 37 -1.97 -11.35 10.29
C ALA A 37 -2.42 -12.22 9.11
N VAL A 38 -2.38 -13.54 9.30
CA VAL A 38 -2.77 -14.52 8.27
C VAL A 38 -3.85 -15.44 8.82
N LYS A 39 -4.91 -15.65 8.03
CA LYS A 39 -6.01 -16.57 8.32
C LYS A 39 -6.46 -17.29 7.05
N ASP A 40 -6.35 -18.60 6.99
CA ASP A 40 -6.72 -19.42 5.86
C ASP A 40 -6.12 -18.93 4.52
N GLY A 41 -4.84 -18.50 4.55
CA GLY A 41 -4.12 -17.96 3.39
C GLY A 41 -4.49 -16.53 2.99
N ARG A 42 -5.37 -15.87 3.74
CA ARG A 42 -5.72 -14.44 3.57
C ARG A 42 -4.92 -13.59 4.53
N HIS A 43 -4.51 -12.42 4.07
CA HIS A 43 -3.74 -11.47 4.85
C HIS A 43 -4.60 -10.30 5.34
N ALA A 44 -4.28 -9.79 6.51
CA ALA A 44 -4.77 -8.49 6.98
C ALA A 44 -3.59 -7.67 7.50
N PHE A 45 -3.61 -6.38 7.24
CA PHE A 45 -2.74 -5.41 7.90
C PHE A 45 -3.45 -4.94 9.16
N ILE A 46 -2.85 -5.19 10.33
CA ILE A 46 -3.43 -4.85 11.63
C ILE A 46 -2.85 -3.52 12.10
N VAL A 47 -3.71 -2.56 12.32
CA VAL A 47 -3.40 -1.24 12.87
C VAL A 47 -4.40 -0.96 14.00
N ASP A 48 -3.91 -0.54 15.17
CA ASP A 48 -4.74 -0.32 16.37
C ASP A 48 -5.59 -1.56 16.73
N GLY A 49 -5.00 -2.74 16.62
CA GLY A 49 -5.62 -4.02 16.96
C GLY A 49 -6.71 -4.51 16.02
N ALA A 50 -6.92 -3.89 14.85
CA ALA A 50 -7.97 -4.27 13.89
C ALA A 50 -7.48 -4.20 12.44
N PRO A 51 -8.08 -5.01 11.52
CA PRO A 51 -7.79 -4.93 10.09
C PRO A 51 -7.95 -3.52 9.53
N TYR A 52 -7.01 -3.13 8.69
CA TYR A 52 -6.88 -1.81 8.09
C TYR A 52 -6.56 -1.93 6.61
N ILE A 53 -7.12 -1.04 5.81
CA ILE A 53 -6.75 -0.87 4.40
C ILE A 53 -6.12 0.50 4.23
N ILE A 54 -4.91 0.52 3.69
CA ILE A 54 -4.26 1.75 3.26
C ILE A 54 -5.00 2.28 2.02
N LEU A 55 -5.73 3.38 2.18
CA LEU A 55 -6.22 4.22 1.11
C LEU A 55 -5.20 5.34 0.98
N GLY A 56 -4.11 5.04 0.29
CA GLY A 56 -2.92 5.87 0.33
C GLY A 56 -2.79 6.82 -0.84
N GLY A 57 -1.75 7.64 -0.75
CA GLY A 57 -1.27 8.45 -1.85
C GLY A 57 0.21 8.68 -1.69
N GLN A 58 0.98 8.36 -2.73
CA GLN A 58 2.42 8.60 -2.75
C GLN A 58 2.71 9.98 -3.35
N CYS A 59 3.43 10.82 -2.61
CA CYS A 59 3.85 12.12 -3.14
C CYS A 59 4.97 11.96 -4.18
N GLY A 60 5.25 13.03 -4.91
CA GLY A 60 6.33 13.04 -5.89
C GLY A 60 7.72 12.81 -5.25
N ASN A 61 8.65 12.30 -6.04
CA ASN A 61 9.98 11.90 -5.58
C ASN A 61 10.75 12.99 -4.80
N SER A 62 10.54 14.26 -5.11
CA SER A 62 11.19 15.39 -4.44
C SER A 62 10.19 16.26 -3.67
N SER A 63 9.11 15.68 -3.15
CA SER A 63 7.99 16.42 -2.57
C SER A 63 7.89 16.33 -1.03
N ALA A 64 8.80 15.65 -0.36
CA ALA A 64 8.85 15.63 1.11
C ALA A 64 9.61 16.84 1.73
N TRP A 65 9.97 17.83 0.90
CA TRP A 65 10.58 19.05 1.39
C TRP A 65 9.55 19.98 2.03
N PRO A 66 9.94 20.78 3.07
CA PRO A 66 9.02 21.66 3.78
C PRO A 66 8.25 22.64 2.87
N SER A 67 8.85 23.07 1.75
CA SER A 67 8.21 23.94 0.74
C SER A 67 7.09 23.24 -0.02
N GLU A 68 7.16 21.93 -0.21
CA GLU A 68 6.24 21.13 -1.02
C GLU A 68 5.11 20.50 -0.21
N LEU A 69 5.36 20.23 1.09
CA LEU A 69 4.41 19.56 1.97
C LEU A 69 3.01 20.21 2.02
N PRO A 70 2.83 21.54 1.98
CA PRO A 70 1.47 22.12 1.92
C PRO A 70 0.65 21.65 0.71
N GLY A 71 1.28 21.49 -0.46
CA GLY A 71 0.65 20.94 -1.65
C GLY A 71 0.33 19.45 -1.52
N VAL A 72 1.21 18.70 -0.85
CA VAL A 72 1.03 17.28 -0.56
C VAL A 72 -0.19 17.07 0.36
N TRP A 73 -0.28 17.79 1.46
CA TRP A 73 -1.42 17.67 2.39
C TRP A 73 -2.75 18.06 1.73
N SER A 74 -2.74 19.13 0.92
CA SER A 74 -3.93 19.49 0.13
C SER A 74 -4.38 18.36 -0.80
N ALA A 75 -3.45 17.63 -1.43
CA ALA A 75 -3.78 16.49 -2.27
C ALA A 75 -4.34 15.31 -1.46
N VAL A 76 -3.73 14.99 -0.32
CA VAL A 76 -4.20 13.96 0.62
C VAL A 76 -5.63 14.21 1.06
N GLU A 77 -5.95 15.45 1.47
CA GLU A 77 -7.29 15.85 1.88
C GLU A 77 -8.31 15.72 0.73
N ARG A 78 -7.97 16.22 -0.47
CA ARG A 78 -8.83 16.14 -1.66
C ARG A 78 -9.13 14.69 -2.07
N MET A 79 -8.18 13.79 -1.87
CA MET A 79 -8.35 12.36 -2.13
C MET A 79 -9.10 11.63 -1.03
N HIS A 80 -9.30 12.21 0.14
CA HIS A 80 -9.77 11.51 1.34
C HIS A 80 -8.87 10.31 1.70
N ALA A 81 -7.58 10.42 1.48
CA ALA A 81 -6.61 9.39 1.82
C ALA A 81 -6.44 9.29 3.34
N ASN A 82 -6.23 8.08 3.84
CA ASN A 82 -5.95 7.83 5.25
C ASN A 82 -4.45 7.67 5.53
N THR A 83 -3.63 7.61 4.49
CA THR A 83 -2.19 7.36 4.59
C THR A 83 -1.45 8.13 3.50
N LEU A 84 -0.36 8.81 3.87
CA LEU A 84 0.58 9.41 2.94
C LEU A 84 1.84 8.53 2.84
N GLU A 85 2.27 8.23 1.62
CA GLU A 85 3.56 7.64 1.32
C GLU A 85 4.54 8.74 0.93
N ALA A 86 5.60 8.92 1.73
CA ALA A 86 6.53 10.04 1.59
C ALA A 86 7.99 9.62 1.71
N PRO A 87 8.89 10.11 0.82
CA PRO A 87 10.29 9.72 0.82
C PRO A 87 11.10 10.32 1.98
N VAL A 88 12.07 9.54 2.43
CA VAL A 88 13.20 9.96 3.24
C VAL A 88 14.44 9.81 2.36
N TYR A 89 15.10 10.91 2.08
CA TYR A 89 16.24 10.96 1.16
C TYR A 89 17.54 10.70 1.91
N TRP A 90 18.28 9.65 1.57
CA TRP A 90 19.55 9.37 2.24
C TRP A 90 20.55 10.51 2.11
N GLU A 91 20.66 11.13 0.92
CA GLU A 91 21.57 12.27 0.70
C GLU A 91 21.28 13.49 1.59
N GLN A 92 20.03 13.66 2.08
CA GLN A 92 19.67 14.71 3.03
C GLN A 92 19.79 14.19 4.47
N PHE A 93 19.32 12.98 4.73
CA PHE A 93 19.32 12.38 6.06
C PHE A 93 20.75 12.18 6.61
N GLU A 94 21.73 11.86 5.75
CA GLU A 94 23.14 11.70 6.08
C GLU A 94 24.03 12.51 5.11
N ALA A 95 23.81 13.81 5.03
CA ALA A 95 24.60 14.69 4.16
C ALA A 95 26.10 14.70 4.52
N GLU A 96 26.43 14.51 5.79
CA GLU A 96 27.78 14.26 6.31
C GLU A 96 27.84 12.85 6.91
N GLN A 97 28.84 12.07 6.55
CA GLN A 97 29.00 10.68 7.00
C GLN A 97 28.90 10.53 8.52
N GLY A 98 27.97 9.70 8.98
CA GLY A 98 27.73 9.42 10.40
C GLY A 98 26.95 10.50 11.15
N ARG A 99 26.47 11.54 10.46
CA ARG A 99 25.65 12.60 11.03
C ARG A 99 24.25 12.61 10.41
N TYR A 100 23.24 12.30 11.22
CA TYR A 100 21.87 12.10 10.77
C TYR A 100 21.00 13.32 11.06
N ASP A 101 20.34 13.87 10.04
CA ASP A 101 19.38 14.96 10.13
C ASP A 101 17.95 14.43 10.05
N THR A 102 17.25 14.46 11.16
CA THR A 102 15.86 13.93 11.29
C THR A 102 14.79 15.01 11.08
N THR A 103 15.18 16.24 10.78
CA THR A 103 14.28 17.42 10.76
C THR A 103 13.07 17.21 9.86
N ILE A 104 13.26 16.64 8.66
CA ILE A 104 12.15 16.40 7.70
C ILE A 104 11.24 15.27 8.21
N VAL A 105 11.80 14.21 8.78
CA VAL A 105 11.04 13.09 9.34
C VAL A 105 10.16 13.56 10.50
N ASP A 106 10.72 14.36 11.41
CA ASP A 106 10.00 14.92 12.55
C ASP A 106 8.85 15.84 12.09
N LEU A 107 9.11 16.65 11.05
CA LEU A 107 8.10 17.52 10.47
C LEU A 107 6.95 16.73 9.83
N MET A 108 7.27 15.70 9.05
CA MET A 108 6.26 14.85 8.42
C MET A 108 5.38 14.15 9.46
N ILE A 109 5.97 13.57 10.50
CA ILE A 109 5.22 12.91 11.59
C ILE A 109 4.31 13.90 12.31
N LYS A 110 4.83 15.10 12.63
CA LYS A 110 4.04 16.15 13.26
C LYS A 110 2.84 16.55 12.40
N GLN A 111 3.07 16.85 11.12
CA GLN A 111 2.01 17.27 10.20
C GLN A 111 1.01 16.15 9.92
N ALA A 112 1.45 14.90 9.77
CA ALA A 112 0.55 13.76 9.61
C ALA A 112 -0.45 13.64 10.77
N ARG A 113 0.01 13.87 12.00
CA ARG A 113 -0.86 13.91 13.19
C ARG A 113 -1.85 15.07 13.15
N GLU A 114 -1.41 16.25 12.67
CA GLU A 114 -2.26 17.44 12.52
C GLU A 114 -3.36 17.20 11.46
N HIS A 115 -3.06 16.47 10.40
CA HIS A 115 -3.99 16.10 9.34
C HIS A 115 -4.76 14.79 9.61
N HIS A 116 -4.53 14.11 10.74
CA HIS A 116 -5.15 12.82 11.11
C HIS A 116 -4.92 11.71 10.07
N VAL A 117 -3.73 11.66 9.52
CA VAL A 117 -3.30 10.74 8.47
C VAL A 117 -2.11 9.93 8.96
N HIS A 118 -2.02 8.67 8.60
CA HIS A 118 -0.85 7.85 8.84
C HIS A 118 0.22 8.06 7.77
N LEU A 119 1.43 7.56 8.03
CA LEU A 119 2.55 7.60 7.10
C LEU A 119 3.03 6.20 6.74
N VAL A 120 3.45 6.05 5.51
CA VAL A 120 4.41 5.04 5.06
C VAL A 120 5.65 5.81 4.60
N LEU A 121 6.80 5.55 5.22
CA LEU A 121 8.04 6.21 4.84
C LEU A 121 8.77 5.39 3.78
N LEU A 122 9.27 6.07 2.74
CA LEU A 122 9.97 5.46 1.63
C LEU A 122 11.47 5.77 1.79
N TRP A 123 12.27 4.76 2.17
CA TRP A 123 13.71 4.92 2.26
C TRP A 123 14.32 4.93 0.86
N PHE A 124 14.60 6.12 0.33
CA PHE A 124 15.36 6.30 -0.89
C PHE A 124 16.85 6.27 -0.54
N GLY A 125 17.37 5.05 -0.45
CA GLY A 125 18.72 4.71 -0.05
C GLY A 125 19.65 4.49 -1.24
N THR A 126 20.11 3.25 -1.38
CA THR A 126 21.02 2.85 -2.44
C THR A 126 20.36 2.88 -3.82
N TRP A 127 19.07 2.46 -3.93
CA TRP A 127 18.34 2.43 -5.19
C TRP A 127 17.12 3.35 -5.20
N LYS A 128 16.92 4.01 -6.34
CA LYS A 128 15.67 4.61 -6.77
C LYS A 128 15.56 4.47 -8.30
N ASN A 129 14.53 3.72 -8.78
CA ASN A 129 14.32 3.41 -10.19
C ASN A 129 15.56 2.75 -10.84
N GLY A 130 16.15 1.76 -10.15
CA GLY A 130 17.34 1.08 -10.62
C GLY A 130 18.62 1.92 -10.67
N SER A 131 18.66 3.09 -10.04
CA SER A 131 19.77 4.05 -10.13
C SER A 131 20.19 4.61 -8.78
N ALA A 132 21.41 5.15 -8.69
CA ALA A 132 22.06 5.70 -7.49
C ALA A 132 21.68 7.17 -7.22
N HIS A 133 20.40 7.55 -7.38
CA HIS A 133 19.99 8.96 -7.33
C HIS A 133 20.23 9.62 -5.98
N TYR A 134 19.88 8.94 -4.90
CA TYR A 134 19.84 9.51 -3.54
C TYR A 134 21.02 9.12 -2.64
N LEU A 135 22.10 8.57 -3.22
CA LEU A 135 23.34 8.37 -2.48
C LEU A 135 23.88 9.72 -1.98
N PRO A 136 24.36 9.81 -0.73
CA PRO A 136 25.04 10.99 -0.22
C PRO A 136 26.23 11.43 -1.08
N LEU A 137 26.52 12.74 -1.10
CA LEU A 137 27.61 13.28 -1.89
C LEU A 137 28.97 12.69 -1.51
N TRP A 138 29.17 12.40 -0.21
CA TRP A 138 30.42 11.77 0.26
C TRP A 138 30.59 10.34 -0.30
N MET A 139 29.53 9.61 -0.66
CA MET A 139 29.62 8.33 -1.38
C MET A 139 29.87 8.53 -2.86
N LYS A 140 29.12 9.44 -3.50
CA LYS A 140 29.30 9.79 -4.93
C LYS A 140 30.72 10.27 -5.25
N ALA A 141 31.40 10.87 -4.27
CA ALA A 141 32.79 11.32 -4.39
C ALA A 141 33.83 10.18 -4.33
N HIS A 142 33.43 8.97 -3.94
CA HIS A 142 34.33 7.82 -3.78
C HIS A 142 33.87 6.58 -4.59
N PRO A 143 33.83 6.67 -5.93
CA PRO A 143 33.33 5.59 -6.79
C PRO A 143 34.14 4.29 -6.68
N ASP A 144 35.38 4.35 -6.21
CA ASP A 144 36.20 3.16 -5.97
C ASP A 144 35.70 2.33 -4.78
N LEU A 145 35.11 2.97 -3.78
CA LEU A 145 34.52 2.30 -2.61
C LEU A 145 33.05 1.92 -2.84
N TYR A 146 32.36 2.68 -3.68
CA TYR A 146 30.94 2.55 -3.98
C TYR A 146 30.71 2.40 -5.49
N PRO A 147 31.20 1.30 -6.10
CA PRO A 147 31.18 1.15 -7.54
C PRO A 147 29.78 0.84 -8.07
N LYS A 148 29.60 1.19 -9.35
CA LYS A 148 28.42 0.83 -10.12
C LYS A 148 28.55 -0.56 -10.72
N VAL A 149 27.40 -1.14 -11.08
CA VAL A 149 27.30 -2.38 -11.86
C VAL A 149 28.04 -2.22 -13.19
N THR A 150 28.82 -3.21 -13.55
CA THR A 150 29.46 -3.33 -14.87
C THR A 150 28.53 -4.12 -15.80
N GLY A 151 28.05 -3.48 -16.86
CA GLY A 151 27.24 -4.15 -17.86
C GLY A 151 28.02 -5.17 -18.68
N LYS A 152 27.33 -5.98 -19.48
CA LYS A 152 27.92 -7.03 -20.33
C LYS A 152 28.96 -6.52 -21.33
N THR A 153 28.89 -5.25 -21.70
CA THR A 153 29.86 -4.59 -22.58
C THR A 153 31.15 -4.19 -21.88
N GLY A 154 31.27 -4.37 -20.58
CA GLY A 154 32.39 -3.92 -19.76
C GLY A 154 32.29 -2.45 -19.33
N LEU A 155 31.22 -1.74 -19.68
CA LEU A 155 30.97 -0.36 -19.27
C LEU A 155 30.06 -0.33 -18.02
N PRO A 156 30.23 0.67 -17.13
CA PRO A 156 29.33 0.84 -16.00
C PRO A 156 27.94 1.29 -16.46
N VAL A 157 26.91 0.80 -15.77
CA VAL A 157 25.53 1.29 -15.87
C VAL A 157 25.19 2.14 -14.64
N ASP A 158 24.12 2.95 -14.69
CA ASP A 158 23.80 3.85 -13.58
C ASP A 158 23.04 3.13 -12.43
N THR A 159 23.66 2.07 -11.92
CA THR A 159 23.12 1.23 -10.85
C THR A 159 24.24 0.91 -9.87
N PRO A 160 24.03 1.01 -8.54
CA PRO A 160 25.00 0.55 -7.55
C PRO A 160 25.18 -0.96 -7.60
N SER A 161 26.43 -1.43 -7.44
CA SER A 161 26.67 -2.86 -7.39
C SER A 161 26.37 -3.44 -6.01
N PRO A 162 25.55 -4.51 -5.89
CA PRO A 162 25.24 -5.15 -4.62
C PRO A 162 26.38 -5.99 -4.03
N HIS A 163 27.54 -6.03 -4.68
CA HIS A 163 28.64 -6.93 -4.33
C HIS A 163 29.74 -6.29 -3.48
N TYR A 164 29.52 -5.05 -3.02
CA TYR A 164 30.53 -4.30 -2.26
C TYR A 164 30.04 -4.03 -0.83
N PRO A 165 30.62 -4.69 0.19
CA PRO A 165 30.16 -4.59 1.58
C PRO A 165 30.10 -3.16 2.13
N ALA A 166 31.00 -2.27 1.69
CA ALA A 166 31.02 -0.89 2.16
C ALA A 166 29.71 -0.13 1.86
N MET A 167 29.07 -0.44 0.72
CA MET A 167 27.77 0.13 0.34
C MET A 167 26.67 -0.38 1.27
N GLU A 168 26.54 -1.70 1.39
CA GLU A 168 25.55 -2.36 2.24
C GLU A 168 25.66 -1.92 3.71
N GLU A 169 26.90 -1.90 4.25
CA GLU A 169 27.16 -1.46 5.62
C GLU A 169 26.80 0.01 5.86
N ALA A 170 27.06 0.89 4.88
CA ALA A 170 26.74 2.30 5.00
C ALA A 170 25.21 2.52 5.02
N ASP A 171 24.49 1.88 4.11
CA ASP A 171 23.03 1.94 4.01
C ASP A 171 22.37 1.36 5.28
N ALA A 172 22.77 0.15 5.67
CA ALA A 172 22.26 -0.49 6.88
C ALA A 172 22.46 0.36 8.15
N ARG A 173 23.59 1.07 8.26
CA ARG A 173 23.83 1.99 9.39
C ARG A 173 22.89 3.20 9.35
N ALA A 174 22.73 3.82 8.18
CA ALA A 174 21.87 4.98 8.02
C ALA A 174 20.39 4.61 8.27
N PHE A 175 19.94 3.51 7.69
CA PHE A 175 18.59 2.99 7.88
C PHE A 175 18.31 2.59 9.35
N SER A 176 19.28 1.94 10.02
CA SER A 176 19.19 1.65 11.46
C SER A 176 19.04 2.92 12.30
N ALA A 177 19.76 4.00 11.94
CA ALA A 177 19.63 5.27 12.64
C ALA A 177 18.22 5.88 12.47
N LEU A 178 17.64 5.81 11.27
CA LEU A 178 16.25 6.21 11.01
C LEU A 178 15.28 5.40 11.88
N MET A 179 15.38 4.08 11.86
CA MET A 179 14.46 3.20 12.59
C MET A 179 14.55 3.38 14.10
N ARG A 180 15.76 3.60 14.63
CA ARG A 180 15.98 3.93 16.06
C ARG A 180 15.32 5.25 16.42
N HIS A 181 15.43 6.24 15.54
CA HIS A 181 14.79 7.56 15.73
C HIS A 181 13.27 7.41 15.75
N LEU A 182 12.68 6.73 14.77
CA LEU A 182 11.22 6.47 14.71
C LEU A 182 10.71 5.80 15.99
N LYS A 183 11.40 4.77 16.49
CA LYS A 183 11.05 4.11 17.75
C LYS A 183 10.99 5.08 18.93
N ALA A 184 11.88 6.07 18.95
CA ALA A 184 11.97 7.03 20.05
C ALA A 184 10.87 8.10 20.00
N ILE A 185 10.43 8.53 18.79
CA ILE A 185 9.56 9.71 18.65
C ILE A 185 8.11 9.38 18.27
N ASP A 186 7.85 8.14 17.81
CA ASP A 186 6.53 7.73 17.30
C ASP A 186 5.92 6.53 18.06
N PRO A 187 5.69 6.65 19.38
CA PRO A 187 5.13 5.57 20.19
C PRO A 187 3.67 5.25 19.87
N ILE A 188 2.98 6.08 19.10
CA ILE A 188 1.58 5.89 18.68
C ILE A 188 1.45 5.39 17.24
N HIS A 189 2.57 5.04 16.61
CA HIS A 189 2.62 4.47 15.26
C HIS A 189 1.92 5.32 14.20
N THR A 190 2.25 6.61 14.14
CA THR A 190 1.87 7.47 13.01
C THR A 190 2.46 6.91 11.72
N VAL A 191 3.69 6.36 11.80
CA VAL A 191 4.33 5.59 10.74
C VAL A 191 3.90 4.12 10.86
N LEU A 192 3.18 3.62 9.86
CA LEU A 192 2.63 2.25 9.86
C LEU A 192 3.60 1.22 9.30
N MET A 193 4.41 1.61 8.31
CA MET A 193 5.27 0.72 7.54
C MET A 193 6.39 1.53 6.89
N VAL A 194 7.49 0.86 6.53
CA VAL A 194 8.61 1.49 5.81
C VAL A 194 8.94 0.70 4.55
N GLN A 195 9.05 1.41 3.42
CA GLN A 195 9.64 0.87 2.20
C GLN A 195 11.15 0.89 2.33
N VAL A 196 11.80 -0.22 2.01
CA VAL A 196 13.26 -0.33 1.98
C VAL A 196 13.71 -0.35 0.52
N GLU A 197 14.42 0.69 0.11
CA GLU A 197 14.76 0.97 -1.28
C GLU A 197 13.53 1.24 -2.17
N ASN A 198 13.76 1.60 -3.41
CA ASN A 198 12.68 1.78 -4.37
C ASN A 198 13.10 1.26 -5.74
N GLU A 199 12.29 0.33 -6.29
CA GLU A 199 12.52 -0.28 -7.59
C GLU A 199 14.01 -0.62 -7.74
N SER A 200 14.47 -1.52 -6.87
CA SER A 200 15.86 -1.91 -6.78
C SER A 200 16.21 -2.93 -7.86
N GLY A 201 17.23 -2.64 -8.64
CA GLY A 201 17.63 -3.49 -9.76
C GLY A 201 18.58 -2.76 -10.70
N ALA A 202 18.68 -3.23 -11.94
CA ALA A 202 19.51 -2.65 -12.99
C ALA A 202 18.76 -2.59 -14.31
N TRP A 203 18.83 -1.44 -14.98
CA TRP A 203 18.46 -1.27 -16.38
C TRP A 203 19.68 -1.54 -17.28
N ASP A 204 19.45 -1.86 -18.54
CA ASP A 204 20.47 -2.07 -19.57
C ASP A 204 21.46 -3.23 -19.34
N THR A 205 21.25 -4.04 -18.31
CA THR A 205 22.04 -5.25 -18.04
C THR A 205 21.19 -6.28 -17.30
N ILE A 206 21.59 -7.57 -17.38
CA ILE A 206 20.92 -8.63 -16.64
C ILE A 206 21.51 -8.76 -15.24
N ARG A 207 22.84 -8.58 -15.10
CA ARG A 207 23.56 -8.63 -13.81
C ARG A 207 24.80 -7.75 -13.85
N ASP A 208 25.50 -7.69 -12.74
CA ASP A 208 26.86 -7.18 -12.67
C ASP A 208 27.84 -8.21 -13.26
N TYR A 209 28.62 -7.77 -14.27
CA TYR A 209 29.70 -8.55 -14.92
C TYR A 209 31.07 -8.08 -14.48
N SER A 210 31.20 -7.31 -13.39
CA SER A 210 32.50 -6.95 -12.82
C SER A 210 33.31 -8.21 -12.39
N PRO A 211 34.64 -8.14 -12.30
CA PRO A 211 35.45 -9.26 -11.82
C PRO A 211 35.01 -9.75 -10.43
N THR A 212 34.61 -8.85 -9.54
CA THR A 212 34.09 -9.19 -8.20
C THR A 212 32.80 -10.01 -8.30
N ALA A 213 31.81 -9.54 -9.07
CA ALA A 213 30.55 -10.22 -9.27
C ALA A 213 30.74 -11.57 -9.99
N GLN A 214 31.63 -11.63 -11.00
CA GLN A 214 31.96 -12.87 -11.71
C GLN A 214 32.53 -13.93 -10.78
N ALA A 215 33.46 -13.54 -9.90
CA ALA A 215 34.05 -14.47 -8.92
C ALA A 215 33.00 -15.01 -7.92
N ILE A 216 31.93 -14.26 -7.63
CA ILE A 216 30.81 -14.71 -6.79
C ILE A 216 29.87 -15.62 -7.61
N PHE A 217 29.57 -15.26 -8.86
CA PHE A 217 28.73 -16.04 -9.77
C PHE A 217 29.26 -17.46 -10.01
N GLU A 218 30.57 -17.65 -10.00
CA GLU A 218 31.24 -18.95 -10.17
C GLU A 218 31.20 -19.82 -8.90
N LYS A 219 30.85 -19.25 -7.74
CA LYS A 219 30.71 -20.01 -6.49
C LYS A 219 29.43 -20.84 -6.48
N PRO A 220 29.38 -21.88 -5.63
CA PRO A 220 28.14 -22.61 -5.41
C PRO A 220 26.96 -21.68 -5.03
N VAL A 221 25.80 -22.00 -5.55
CA VAL A 221 24.53 -21.33 -5.14
C VAL A 221 24.35 -21.52 -3.64
N PRO A 222 23.98 -20.48 -2.89
CA PRO A 222 23.71 -20.59 -1.45
C PRO A 222 22.73 -21.73 -1.13
N ALA A 223 23.09 -22.58 -0.17
CA ALA A 223 22.27 -23.73 0.22
C ALA A 223 20.85 -23.32 0.66
N GLN A 224 20.72 -22.16 1.32
CA GLN A 224 19.44 -21.57 1.70
C GLN A 224 18.52 -21.39 0.49
N LEU A 225 19.03 -20.89 -0.64
CA LEU A 225 18.25 -20.68 -1.85
C LEU A 225 17.84 -22.00 -2.49
N THR A 226 18.77 -22.94 -2.67
CA THR A 226 18.46 -24.26 -3.26
C THR A 226 17.45 -25.03 -2.40
N GLN A 227 17.52 -24.90 -1.08
CA GLN A 227 16.55 -25.49 -0.16
C GLN A 227 15.17 -24.82 -0.27
N ALA A 228 15.11 -23.48 -0.25
CA ALA A 228 13.87 -22.74 -0.36
C ALA A 228 13.13 -23.01 -1.69
N LEU A 229 13.86 -23.22 -2.77
CA LEU A 229 13.31 -23.55 -4.08
C LEU A 229 13.07 -25.07 -4.30
N GLY A 230 13.29 -25.92 -3.30
CA GLY A 230 13.12 -27.37 -3.42
C GLY A 230 14.16 -28.06 -4.34
N LEU A 231 15.30 -27.41 -4.57
CA LEU A 231 16.39 -27.86 -5.46
C LEU A 231 17.52 -28.55 -4.72
N GLY A 232 17.27 -29.17 -3.57
CA GLY A 232 18.29 -29.80 -2.72
C GLY A 232 19.21 -30.82 -3.43
N GLY A 233 18.72 -31.49 -4.47
CA GLY A 233 19.50 -32.39 -5.31
C GLY A 233 20.56 -31.70 -6.18
N LYS A 234 20.53 -30.37 -6.32
CA LYS A 234 21.54 -29.55 -7.03
C LYS A 234 22.42 -28.73 -6.07
N SER A 235 22.42 -29.06 -4.80
CA SER A 235 23.25 -28.40 -3.79
C SER A 235 24.74 -28.57 -4.13
N GLY A 236 25.49 -27.46 -4.08
CA GLY A 236 26.90 -27.43 -4.41
C GLY A 236 27.23 -27.08 -5.86
N GLY A 237 26.24 -27.03 -6.77
CA GLY A 237 26.42 -26.50 -8.13
C GLY A 237 26.53 -24.98 -8.16
N ASN A 238 27.26 -24.45 -9.17
CA ASN A 238 27.30 -23.02 -9.41
C ASN A 238 25.99 -22.52 -10.07
N TRP A 239 25.84 -21.20 -10.25
CA TRP A 239 24.63 -20.60 -10.78
C TRP A 239 24.22 -21.15 -12.15
N THR A 240 25.17 -21.33 -13.08
CA THR A 240 24.86 -21.88 -14.41
C THR A 240 24.47 -23.36 -14.34
N GLU A 241 25.10 -24.17 -13.49
CA GLU A 241 24.75 -25.57 -13.30
C GLU A 241 23.37 -25.76 -12.67
N VAL A 242 22.97 -24.89 -11.75
CA VAL A 242 21.69 -24.98 -11.06
C VAL A 242 20.54 -24.42 -11.91
N PHE A 243 20.71 -23.23 -12.51
CA PHE A 243 19.63 -22.46 -13.12
C PHE A 243 19.71 -22.36 -14.65
N GLY A 244 20.81 -22.81 -15.28
CA GLY A 244 20.95 -22.83 -16.74
C GLY A 244 20.81 -21.44 -17.35
N LYS A 245 19.84 -21.27 -18.26
CA LYS A 245 19.60 -20.01 -18.97
C LYS A 245 19.15 -18.84 -18.08
N ASP A 246 18.57 -19.13 -16.93
CA ASP A 246 18.05 -18.12 -16.01
C ASP A 246 19.08 -17.71 -14.93
N ALA A 247 20.31 -18.28 -15.02
CA ALA A 247 21.36 -18.10 -14.02
C ALA A 247 21.75 -16.64 -13.78
N ASP A 248 21.92 -15.86 -14.84
CA ASP A 248 22.32 -14.44 -14.74
C ASP A 248 21.26 -13.62 -13.99
N GLU A 249 19.99 -13.76 -14.35
CA GLU A 249 18.88 -13.04 -13.71
C GLU A 249 18.68 -13.47 -12.25
N TYR A 250 18.70 -14.78 -11.98
CA TYR A 250 18.50 -15.30 -10.63
C TYR A 250 19.65 -14.96 -9.69
N PHE A 251 20.88 -14.91 -10.21
CA PHE A 251 22.04 -14.42 -9.46
C PHE A 251 21.86 -12.94 -9.07
N HIS A 252 21.44 -12.11 -10.02
CA HIS A 252 21.27 -10.69 -9.74
C HIS A 252 20.12 -10.44 -8.77
N ALA A 253 18.99 -11.10 -8.97
CA ALA A 253 17.86 -11.03 -8.04
C ALA A 253 18.21 -11.47 -6.61
N TRP A 254 18.99 -12.56 -6.47
CA TRP A 254 19.51 -12.98 -5.17
C TRP A 254 20.40 -11.92 -4.54
N SER A 255 21.32 -11.36 -5.32
CA SER A 255 22.31 -10.40 -4.81
C SER A 255 21.68 -9.10 -4.36
N VAL A 256 20.75 -8.54 -5.15
CA VAL A 256 19.99 -7.34 -4.78
C VAL A 256 19.09 -7.64 -3.58
N ALA A 257 18.36 -8.75 -3.60
CA ALA A 257 17.48 -9.13 -2.50
C ALA A 257 18.25 -9.36 -1.19
N HIS A 258 19.45 -9.94 -1.26
CA HIS A 258 20.31 -10.12 -0.08
C HIS A 258 20.70 -8.78 0.52
N PHE A 259 21.18 -7.85 -0.30
CA PHE A 259 21.54 -6.49 0.14
C PHE A 259 20.34 -5.79 0.81
N VAL A 260 19.22 -5.68 0.11
CA VAL A 260 18.01 -5.02 0.65
C VAL A 260 17.51 -5.74 1.91
N GLY A 261 17.62 -7.06 1.95
CA GLY A 261 17.32 -7.89 3.12
C GLY A 261 18.19 -7.59 4.33
N GLN A 262 19.49 -7.32 4.13
CA GLN A 262 20.42 -6.94 5.22
C GLN A 262 20.06 -5.53 5.75
N VAL A 263 19.77 -4.57 4.88
CA VAL A 263 19.31 -3.23 5.27
C VAL A 263 18.01 -3.33 6.08
N ALA A 264 17.02 -4.09 5.58
CA ALA A 264 15.75 -4.32 6.29
C ALA A 264 15.96 -5.00 7.65
N ALA A 265 16.80 -6.02 7.73
CA ALA A 265 17.11 -6.74 8.97
C ALA A 265 17.76 -5.83 10.01
N ALA A 266 18.69 -4.97 9.58
CA ALA A 266 19.35 -4.00 10.45
C ALA A 266 18.32 -2.97 11.02
N GLY A 267 17.40 -2.50 10.18
CA GLY A 267 16.32 -1.64 10.62
C GLY A 267 15.34 -2.31 11.59
N LYS A 268 14.91 -3.55 11.29
CA LYS A 268 14.01 -4.32 12.17
C LYS A 268 14.62 -4.64 13.53
N ALA A 269 15.93 -4.80 13.61
CA ALA A 269 16.64 -4.99 14.87
C ALA A 269 16.50 -3.78 15.82
N GLU A 270 16.36 -2.58 15.28
CA GLU A 270 16.10 -1.35 16.06
C GLU A 270 14.60 -1.17 16.35
N TYR A 271 13.76 -1.30 15.33
CA TYR A 271 12.31 -1.13 15.45
C TYR A 271 11.56 -2.03 14.47
N ASN A 272 10.81 -2.99 14.99
CA ASN A 272 10.17 -4.04 14.20
C ASN A 272 8.84 -3.58 13.55
N LEU A 273 8.86 -2.42 12.86
CA LEU A 273 7.77 -2.04 11.97
C LEU A 273 7.71 -2.97 10.76
N PRO A 274 6.53 -3.18 10.15
CA PRO A 274 6.41 -3.82 8.85
C PRO A 274 7.25 -3.12 7.78
N MET A 275 7.87 -3.92 6.92
CA MET A 275 8.73 -3.43 5.85
C MET A 275 8.38 -4.07 4.52
N TYR A 276 8.48 -3.31 3.44
CA TYR A 276 8.31 -3.80 2.09
C TYR A 276 9.36 -3.22 1.14
N THR A 277 9.46 -3.80 -0.04
CA THR A 277 10.12 -3.21 -1.19
C THR A 277 9.24 -3.39 -2.43
N ASN A 278 9.40 -2.53 -3.42
CA ASN A 278 8.57 -2.49 -4.62
C ASN A 278 9.36 -2.84 -5.87
N ALA A 279 8.65 -3.13 -6.95
CA ALA A 279 9.21 -3.56 -8.22
C ALA A 279 8.69 -2.74 -9.39
N ALA A 280 9.62 -2.25 -10.24
CA ALA A 280 9.31 -1.97 -11.63
C ALA A 280 9.00 -3.30 -12.33
N LEU A 281 7.83 -3.38 -12.95
CA LEU A 281 7.28 -4.64 -13.43
C LEU A 281 7.78 -5.00 -14.83
N ARG A 282 7.94 -6.30 -15.07
CA ARG A 282 7.92 -6.82 -16.43
C ARG A 282 6.48 -6.96 -16.94
N ASP A 283 6.28 -7.12 -18.26
CA ASP A 283 4.93 -7.36 -18.80
C ASP A 283 4.34 -8.67 -18.21
N PRO A 284 3.17 -8.62 -17.55
CA PRO A 284 2.64 -9.78 -16.82
C PRO A 284 2.04 -10.88 -17.72
N VAL A 285 1.80 -10.58 -19.00
CA VAL A 285 1.17 -11.47 -19.97
C VAL A 285 2.17 -11.97 -21.01
N ALA A 286 3.04 -11.06 -21.49
CA ALA A 286 4.03 -11.36 -22.51
C ALA A 286 5.41 -10.83 -22.06
N PRO A 287 6.01 -11.42 -21.02
CA PRO A 287 7.30 -10.96 -20.52
C PRO A 287 8.38 -11.13 -21.57
N GLY A 288 9.13 -10.06 -21.80
CA GLY A 288 10.33 -10.11 -22.63
C GLY A 288 11.45 -10.94 -21.97
N PRO A 289 12.57 -11.17 -22.67
CA PRO A 289 13.75 -11.79 -22.07
C PRO A 289 14.37 -10.88 -21.01
N ALA A 290 15.08 -11.49 -20.04
CA ALA A 290 15.83 -10.75 -19.02
C ALA A 290 16.73 -9.68 -19.66
N GLY A 291 16.78 -8.48 -19.06
CA GLY A 291 17.48 -7.30 -19.59
C GLY A 291 16.62 -6.40 -20.49
N THR A 292 15.36 -6.77 -20.81
CA THR A 292 14.38 -5.88 -21.46
C THR A 292 13.43 -5.22 -20.47
N TYR A 293 13.58 -5.55 -19.21
CA TYR A 293 12.94 -4.94 -18.04
C TYR A 293 13.98 -4.82 -16.94
N GLU A 294 13.68 -4.13 -15.86
CA GLU A 294 14.59 -3.99 -14.74
C GLU A 294 14.92 -5.36 -14.15
N SER A 295 16.21 -5.71 -14.13
CA SER A 295 16.69 -6.98 -13.60
C SER A 295 17.16 -6.81 -12.16
N GLY A 296 16.83 -7.78 -11.31
CA GLY A 296 17.26 -7.81 -9.90
C GLY A 296 16.16 -7.46 -8.91
N GLY A 297 15.20 -6.61 -9.26
CA GLY A 297 14.04 -6.28 -8.42
C GLY A 297 13.09 -7.45 -8.20
N PRO A 298 12.09 -7.31 -7.30
CA PRO A 298 11.15 -8.38 -6.96
C PRO A 298 10.05 -8.56 -8.02
N THR A 299 10.43 -8.78 -9.28
CA THR A 299 9.51 -9.14 -10.36
C THR A 299 8.88 -10.52 -10.12
N ASP A 300 7.72 -10.76 -10.71
CA ASP A 300 6.88 -11.94 -10.44
C ASP A 300 7.59 -13.30 -10.59
N ASN A 301 8.59 -13.40 -11.49
CA ASN A 301 9.36 -14.63 -11.71
C ASN A 301 10.44 -14.92 -10.66
N VAL A 302 10.84 -13.92 -9.87
CA VAL A 302 11.90 -14.05 -8.86
C VAL A 302 11.43 -13.84 -7.42
N LEU A 303 10.10 -13.72 -7.18
CA LEU A 303 9.55 -13.52 -5.83
C LEU A 303 10.03 -14.58 -4.83
N SER A 304 10.12 -15.84 -5.24
CA SER A 304 10.60 -16.92 -4.35
C SER A 304 12.08 -16.78 -3.99
N ILE A 305 12.89 -16.19 -4.89
CA ILE A 305 14.30 -15.86 -4.60
C ILE A 305 14.38 -14.73 -3.57
N TRP A 306 13.56 -13.68 -3.77
CA TRP A 306 13.48 -12.56 -2.84
C TRP A 306 13.02 -12.99 -1.45
N LYS A 307 11.97 -13.84 -1.35
CA LYS A 307 11.52 -14.39 -0.06
C LYS A 307 12.60 -15.20 0.66
N ALA A 308 13.43 -15.92 -0.10
CA ALA A 308 14.55 -16.68 0.48
C ALA A 308 15.72 -15.77 0.92
N ALA A 309 16.02 -14.71 0.14
CA ALA A 309 17.18 -13.85 0.38
C ALA A 309 16.89 -12.73 1.42
N ALA A 310 15.66 -12.22 1.46
CA ALA A 310 15.26 -11.06 2.25
C ALA A 310 14.07 -11.38 3.20
N PRO A 311 14.21 -12.32 4.15
CA PRO A 311 13.13 -12.72 5.05
C PRO A 311 12.68 -11.61 6.02
N ALA A 312 13.44 -10.52 6.14
CA ALA A 312 13.08 -9.36 6.95
C ALA A 312 12.02 -8.47 6.27
N LEU A 313 11.78 -8.64 4.96
CA LEU A 313 10.71 -7.95 4.26
C LEU A 313 9.40 -8.72 4.41
N ASP A 314 8.36 -8.03 4.88
CA ASP A 314 7.02 -8.61 5.05
C ASP A 314 6.30 -8.71 3.70
N VAL A 315 6.49 -7.71 2.82
CA VAL A 315 5.80 -7.61 1.52
C VAL A 315 6.79 -7.36 0.39
N LEU A 316 6.54 -8.01 -0.75
CA LEU A 316 7.10 -7.67 -2.06
C LEU A 316 5.96 -7.09 -2.89
N ALA A 317 6.06 -5.84 -3.30
CA ALA A 317 4.94 -5.07 -3.80
C ALA A 317 5.10 -4.68 -5.28
N PRO A 318 4.01 -4.67 -6.09
CA PRO A 318 4.07 -4.26 -7.48
C PRO A 318 3.75 -2.79 -7.66
N ASP A 319 4.50 -2.08 -8.53
CA ASP A 319 4.18 -0.74 -9.00
C ASP A 319 3.42 -0.85 -10.32
N ILE A 320 2.10 -0.60 -10.28
CA ILE A 320 1.22 -0.98 -11.39
C ILE A 320 0.87 0.23 -12.27
N TYR A 321 1.53 0.34 -13.40
CA TYR A 321 1.30 1.38 -14.42
C TYR A 321 0.62 0.86 -15.69
N GLN A 322 0.09 -0.35 -15.67
CA GLN A 322 -0.62 -0.95 -16.79
C GLN A 322 -2.00 -0.29 -16.99
N ASN A 323 -2.26 0.23 -18.19
CA ASN A 323 -3.55 0.81 -18.61
C ASN A 323 -4.44 -0.21 -19.35
N ASP A 324 -4.35 -1.47 -18.96
CA ASP A 324 -5.08 -2.61 -19.52
C ASP A 324 -5.64 -3.45 -18.39
N ASN A 325 -6.96 -3.72 -18.43
CA ASN A 325 -7.65 -4.45 -17.37
C ASN A 325 -7.07 -5.85 -17.14
N ALA A 326 -6.79 -6.60 -18.20
CA ALA A 326 -6.28 -7.96 -18.08
C ALA A 326 -4.86 -7.98 -17.49
N LYS A 327 -3.99 -7.06 -17.95
CA LYS A 327 -2.64 -6.93 -17.42
C LYS A 327 -2.63 -6.48 -15.97
N TYR A 328 -3.45 -5.47 -15.63
CA TYR A 328 -3.55 -4.98 -14.25
C TYR A 328 -3.99 -6.10 -13.29
N ARG A 329 -5.09 -6.80 -13.63
CA ARG A 329 -5.60 -7.93 -12.85
C ARG A 329 -4.57 -9.06 -12.74
N ARG A 330 -3.84 -9.34 -13.84
CA ARG A 330 -2.79 -10.34 -13.82
C ARG A 330 -1.67 -10.02 -12.85
N VAL A 331 -1.28 -8.74 -12.72
CA VAL A 331 -0.32 -8.32 -11.68
C VAL A 331 -0.89 -8.56 -10.29
N LEU A 332 -2.13 -8.15 -10.02
CA LEU A 332 -2.77 -8.38 -8.72
C LEU A 332 -2.76 -9.88 -8.34
N GLU A 333 -3.06 -10.77 -9.29
CA GLU A 333 -3.01 -12.23 -9.09
C GLU A 333 -1.61 -12.74 -8.77
N LEU A 334 -0.59 -12.26 -9.50
CA LEU A 334 0.79 -12.72 -9.37
C LEU A 334 1.41 -12.36 -8.01
N TYR A 335 1.01 -11.21 -7.44
CA TYR A 335 1.53 -10.72 -6.16
C TYR A 335 0.65 -11.07 -4.96
N SER A 336 -0.62 -11.46 -5.16
CA SER A 336 -1.49 -11.99 -4.13
C SER A 336 -1.18 -13.46 -3.87
N ARG A 337 -0.34 -13.75 -2.89
CA ARG A 337 0.16 -15.10 -2.61
C ARG A 337 -0.04 -15.46 -1.13
N PRO A 338 -0.16 -16.75 -0.77
CA PRO A 338 -0.24 -17.16 0.63
C PRO A 338 0.99 -16.74 1.47
N ASP A 339 2.15 -16.56 0.82
CA ASP A 339 3.41 -16.11 1.43
C ASP A 339 3.70 -14.62 1.22
N ASN A 340 2.78 -13.87 0.62
CA ASN A 340 2.97 -12.45 0.32
C ASN A 340 1.64 -11.67 0.35
N PRO A 341 1.44 -10.77 1.31
CA PRO A 341 0.31 -9.85 1.30
C PRO A 341 0.32 -9.01 0.01
N LEU A 342 -0.85 -8.78 -0.58
CA LEU A 342 -0.96 -7.87 -1.71
C LEU A 342 -1.06 -6.42 -1.20
N PHE A 343 -0.07 -5.62 -1.52
CA PHE A 343 -0.06 -4.17 -1.34
C PHE A 343 0.34 -3.50 -2.65
N VAL A 344 -0.40 -2.50 -3.09
CA VAL A 344 -0.10 -1.72 -4.30
C VAL A 344 0.36 -0.33 -3.87
N PRO A 345 1.67 -0.13 -3.60
CA PRO A 345 2.19 1.12 -3.04
C PRO A 345 2.31 2.22 -4.08
N GLU A 346 2.38 1.83 -5.35
CA GLU A 346 2.55 2.77 -6.44
C GLU A 346 1.72 2.36 -7.66
N THR A 347 0.86 3.26 -8.13
CA THR A 347 0.05 3.00 -9.31
C THR A 347 -0.38 4.29 -10.00
N ILE A 348 -1.02 4.14 -11.16
CA ILE A 348 -1.52 5.26 -11.95
C ILE A 348 -2.74 5.91 -11.30
N GLY A 349 -2.69 7.23 -11.09
CA GLY A 349 -3.80 8.05 -10.56
C GLY A 349 -4.80 8.54 -11.61
N SER A 350 -4.97 7.84 -12.74
CA SER A 350 -5.93 8.19 -13.79
C SER A 350 -7.35 7.67 -13.46
N PRO A 351 -8.39 8.09 -14.21
CA PRO A 351 -9.72 7.48 -14.09
C PRO A 351 -9.71 5.96 -14.24
N PHE A 352 -8.86 5.43 -15.14
CA PHE A 352 -8.63 4.00 -15.28
C PHE A 352 -8.04 3.40 -14.00
N GLY A 353 -6.97 3.98 -13.44
CA GLY A 353 -6.38 3.49 -12.20
C GLY A 353 -7.37 3.51 -11.04
N ALA A 354 -8.14 4.59 -10.91
CA ALA A 354 -9.05 4.80 -9.79
C ALA A 354 -10.09 3.67 -9.62
N HIS A 355 -10.67 3.12 -10.69
CA HIS A 355 -11.62 2.02 -10.56
C HIS A 355 -10.96 0.67 -10.27
N MET A 356 -9.67 0.52 -10.57
CA MET A 356 -8.91 -0.69 -10.25
C MET A 356 -8.69 -0.89 -8.74
N LEU A 357 -8.95 0.13 -7.92
CA LEU A 357 -9.08 -0.04 -6.47
C LEU A 357 -10.05 -1.18 -6.11
N PHE A 358 -11.22 -1.25 -6.78
CA PHE A 358 -12.20 -2.30 -6.52
C PHE A 358 -11.66 -3.69 -6.90
N ALA A 359 -10.88 -3.79 -7.99
CA ALA A 359 -10.22 -5.04 -8.36
C ALA A 359 -9.16 -5.44 -7.32
N ALA A 360 -8.35 -4.49 -6.85
CA ALA A 360 -7.34 -4.72 -5.82
C ALA A 360 -7.98 -5.21 -4.51
N LEU A 361 -9.07 -4.56 -4.06
CA LEU A 361 -9.82 -4.99 -2.88
C LEU A 361 -10.42 -6.40 -3.06
N GLY A 362 -10.94 -6.72 -4.24
CA GLY A 362 -11.46 -8.05 -4.58
C GLY A 362 -10.39 -9.14 -4.56
N GLN A 363 -9.14 -8.78 -4.84
CA GLN A 363 -7.98 -9.68 -4.80
C GLN A 363 -7.32 -9.77 -3.42
N GLY A 364 -7.84 -9.05 -2.44
CA GLY A 364 -7.34 -9.08 -1.07
C GLY A 364 -6.25 -8.07 -0.75
N ALA A 365 -6.16 -6.95 -1.50
CA ALA A 365 -5.16 -5.93 -1.23
C ALA A 365 -5.35 -5.28 0.15
N VAL A 366 -4.27 -5.16 0.90
CA VAL A 366 -4.21 -4.46 2.19
C VAL A 366 -3.99 -2.95 2.02
N GLY A 367 -3.77 -2.49 0.79
CA GLY A 367 -3.64 -1.07 0.46
C GLY A 367 -3.47 -0.83 -1.03
N TRP A 368 -3.76 0.42 -1.42
CA TRP A 368 -3.67 0.89 -2.79
C TRP A 368 -3.39 2.40 -2.81
N SER A 369 -2.36 2.84 -3.55
CA SER A 369 -1.83 4.20 -3.49
C SER A 369 -1.40 4.70 -4.88
N PRO A 370 -2.03 5.74 -5.43
CA PRO A 370 -1.55 6.38 -6.64
C PRO A 370 -0.29 7.23 -6.38
N PHE A 371 0.62 7.24 -7.34
CA PHE A 371 1.85 8.02 -7.31
C PHE A 371 1.66 9.47 -7.79
N GLY A 372 2.48 10.37 -7.23
CA GLY A 372 2.61 11.76 -7.67
C GLY A 372 1.36 12.59 -7.41
N ILE A 373 0.72 12.40 -6.26
CA ILE A 373 -0.58 13.00 -5.92
C ILE A 373 -0.54 14.53 -5.88
N ASN A 374 0.60 15.12 -5.56
CA ASN A 374 0.80 16.57 -5.47
C ASN A 374 1.36 17.19 -6.75
N HIS A 375 1.63 16.40 -7.79
CA HIS A 375 2.03 16.96 -9.07
C HIS A 375 0.85 17.72 -9.66
N VAL A 376 0.85 19.03 -9.47
CA VAL A 376 0.03 19.94 -10.27
C VAL A 376 0.68 19.96 -11.64
N PHE A 377 0.17 19.15 -12.56
CA PHE A 377 0.54 19.33 -13.97
C PHE A 377 0.05 20.72 -14.35
N ASP A 378 0.95 21.55 -14.90
CA ASP A 378 0.55 22.77 -15.57
C ASP A 378 -0.67 22.46 -16.45
N PRO A 379 -1.84 23.07 -16.21
CA PRO A 379 -3.06 22.79 -16.98
C PRO A 379 -2.86 22.97 -18.50
N GLU A 380 -1.88 23.78 -18.89
CA GLU A 380 -1.51 24.00 -20.28
C GLU A 380 -0.54 22.93 -20.82
N SER A 381 0.03 22.08 -19.96
CA SER A 381 0.93 21.01 -20.42
C SER A 381 0.18 19.95 -21.25
N GLU A 382 0.87 19.40 -22.25
CA GLU A 382 0.31 18.30 -23.06
C GLU A 382 -0.04 17.06 -22.22
N MET A 383 0.63 16.88 -21.08
CA MET A 383 0.36 15.78 -20.16
C MET A 383 -0.94 16.04 -19.36
N ALA A 384 -1.19 17.27 -18.91
CA ALA A 384 -2.43 17.65 -18.26
C ALA A 384 -3.63 17.56 -19.21
N LYS A 385 -3.47 18.02 -20.45
CA LYS A 385 -4.48 17.91 -21.52
C LYS A 385 -4.83 16.45 -21.83
N LYS A 386 -3.85 15.54 -21.77
CA LYS A 386 -4.06 14.09 -21.97
C LYS A 386 -4.70 13.39 -20.77
N GLN A 387 -4.66 13.98 -19.57
CA GLN A 387 -5.15 13.40 -18.32
C GLN A 387 -6.45 14.05 -17.81
N ASP A 388 -7.15 14.84 -18.62
CA ASP A 388 -8.41 15.54 -18.26
C ASP A 388 -8.35 16.41 -16.98
N GLY A 389 -7.20 17.03 -16.72
CA GLY A 389 -7.06 18.11 -15.73
C GLY A 389 -7.04 17.69 -14.25
N ASP A 390 -8.08 17.08 -13.71
CA ASP A 390 -8.13 16.64 -12.29
C ASP A 390 -8.11 15.12 -12.14
N ARG A 391 -6.90 14.54 -12.18
CA ARG A 391 -6.72 13.09 -12.02
C ARG A 391 -6.98 12.56 -10.61
N LEU A 392 -7.00 13.43 -9.58
CA LEU A 392 -7.28 13.02 -8.21
C LEU A 392 -8.78 12.87 -7.94
N SER A 393 -9.64 13.55 -8.68
CA SER A 393 -11.09 13.51 -8.47
C SER A 393 -11.69 12.10 -8.59
N PRO A 394 -11.32 11.26 -9.59
CA PRO A 394 -11.79 9.88 -9.66
C PRO A 394 -11.34 9.03 -8.47
N VAL A 395 -10.09 9.19 -8.03
CA VAL A 395 -9.55 8.50 -6.84
C VAL A 395 -10.29 8.96 -5.59
N GLY A 396 -10.43 10.28 -5.40
CA GLY A 396 -11.16 10.86 -4.28
C GLY A 396 -12.63 10.44 -4.24
N THR A 397 -13.28 10.25 -5.39
CA THR A 397 -14.64 9.71 -5.46
C THR A 397 -14.70 8.30 -4.88
N ASN A 398 -13.79 7.41 -5.28
CA ASN A 398 -13.76 6.03 -4.80
C ASN A 398 -13.31 5.94 -3.33
N PHE A 399 -12.34 6.76 -2.91
CA PHE A 399 -11.92 6.79 -1.51
C PHE A 399 -13.04 7.28 -0.58
N ARG A 400 -13.83 8.28 -0.97
CA ARG A 400 -15.02 8.72 -0.21
C ARG A 400 -16.05 7.60 -0.02
N ILE A 401 -16.15 6.67 -0.98
CA ILE A 401 -17.05 5.52 -0.88
C ILE A 401 -16.50 4.49 0.12
N VAL A 402 -15.19 4.23 0.09
CA VAL A 402 -14.58 3.15 0.88
C VAL A 402 -14.17 3.62 2.28
N ALA A 403 -13.64 4.83 2.45
CA ALA A 403 -13.08 5.30 3.71
C ALA A 403 -14.04 5.19 4.91
N PRO A 404 -15.34 5.56 4.80
CA PRO A 404 -16.28 5.45 5.92
C PRO A 404 -16.57 4.02 6.39
N ILE A 405 -16.32 3.03 5.54
CA ILE A 405 -16.56 1.60 5.80
C ILE A 405 -15.27 0.76 5.72
N MET A 406 -14.13 1.42 5.69
CA MET A 406 -12.82 0.78 5.45
C MET A 406 -12.54 -0.36 6.44
N ARG A 407 -12.78 -0.16 7.72
CA ARG A 407 -12.57 -1.20 8.76
C ARG A 407 -13.48 -2.42 8.54
N GLN A 408 -14.72 -2.20 8.13
CA GLN A 408 -15.67 -3.27 7.82
C GLN A 408 -15.24 -4.04 6.58
N VAL A 409 -14.82 -3.33 5.54
CA VAL A 409 -14.29 -3.95 4.31
C VAL A 409 -13.05 -4.78 4.63
N ALA A 410 -12.10 -4.23 5.38
CA ALA A 410 -10.89 -4.93 5.81
C ALA A 410 -11.19 -6.21 6.60
N GLN A 411 -12.13 -6.14 7.55
CA GLN A 411 -12.53 -7.29 8.35
C GLN A 411 -13.21 -8.37 7.49
N LEU A 412 -14.15 -7.97 6.62
CA LEU A 412 -14.84 -8.91 5.73
C LEU A 412 -13.89 -9.57 4.73
N GLN A 413 -12.91 -8.82 4.23
CA GLN A 413 -11.85 -9.34 3.37
C GLN A 413 -11.02 -10.41 4.12
N TYR A 414 -10.56 -10.11 5.32
CA TYR A 414 -9.80 -11.04 6.14
C TYR A 414 -10.59 -12.31 6.50
N ASP A 415 -11.90 -12.18 6.70
CA ASP A 415 -12.81 -13.30 6.98
C ASP A 415 -13.21 -14.10 5.74
N GLY A 416 -12.78 -13.70 4.53
CA GLY A 416 -13.18 -14.35 3.26
C GLY A 416 -14.66 -14.13 2.94
N LYS A 417 -15.22 -13.01 3.38
CA LYS A 417 -16.63 -12.65 3.25
C LYS A 417 -16.83 -11.39 2.39
N LEU A 418 -15.93 -11.16 1.43
CA LEU A 418 -15.98 -10.00 0.55
C LEU A 418 -15.93 -10.43 -0.91
N LEU A 419 -16.78 -9.81 -1.73
CA LEU A 419 -16.62 -9.71 -3.18
C LEU A 419 -16.39 -8.24 -3.53
N ALA A 420 -15.52 -7.99 -4.50
CA ALA A 420 -15.46 -6.68 -5.13
C ALA A 420 -15.19 -6.84 -6.63
N PHE A 421 -15.78 -5.94 -7.41
CA PHE A 421 -15.73 -5.97 -8.87
C PHE A 421 -15.36 -4.57 -9.37
N ALA A 422 -14.41 -4.51 -10.29
CA ALA A 422 -14.13 -3.35 -11.11
C ALA A 422 -14.69 -3.60 -12.52
N GLU A 423 -15.27 -2.59 -13.14
CA GLU A 423 -15.78 -2.67 -14.51
C GLU A 423 -14.67 -3.08 -15.48
N ASP A 424 -15.02 -3.91 -16.46
CA ASP A 424 -14.18 -4.25 -17.59
C ASP A 424 -14.74 -3.60 -18.86
N ALA A 425 -13.88 -3.19 -19.77
CA ALA A 425 -14.31 -2.51 -21.00
C ALA A 425 -15.27 -3.37 -21.86
N ASP A 426 -15.06 -4.68 -21.86
CA ASP A 426 -15.80 -5.62 -22.70
C ASP A 426 -16.82 -6.49 -21.94
N VAL A 427 -16.91 -6.32 -20.60
CA VAL A 427 -17.78 -7.15 -19.75
C VAL A 427 -18.68 -6.25 -18.89
N HIS A 428 -19.91 -6.03 -19.38
CA HIS A 428 -20.86 -5.12 -18.75
C HIS A 428 -21.69 -5.74 -17.61
N VAL A 429 -21.56 -7.04 -17.40
CA VAL A 429 -22.16 -7.76 -16.26
C VAL A 429 -21.15 -8.73 -15.69
N GLN A 430 -20.84 -8.58 -14.44
CA GLN A 430 -19.98 -9.49 -13.67
C GLN A 430 -20.79 -10.10 -12.54
N GLY A 431 -20.35 -11.22 -11.97
CA GLY A 431 -21.04 -11.81 -10.83
C GLY A 431 -20.42 -13.12 -10.36
N ALA A 432 -20.89 -13.56 -9.20
CA ALA A 432 -20.47 -14.82 -8.56
C ALA A 432 -21.59 -15.40 -7.69
N GLU A 433 -21.51 -16.69 -7.40
CA GLU A 433 -22.22 -17.30 -6.27
C GLU A 433 -21.50 -16.90 -4.97
N PHE A 434 -22.25 -16.30 -4.05
CA PHE A 434 -21.68 -15.76 -2.83
C PHE A 434 -22.67 -15.81 -1.66
N ALA A 435 -22.28 -16.43 -0.55
CA ALA A 435 -23.06 -16.57 0.66
C ALA A 435 -24.51 -17.07 0.40
N GLY A 436 -24.65 -18.02 -0.52
CA GLY A 436 -25.94 -18.62 -0.87
C GLY A 436 -26.77 -17.85 -1.89
N TRP A 437 -26.22 -16.79 -2.51
CA TRP A 437 -26.90 -15.95 -3.49
C TRP A 437 -26.08 -15.84 -4.78
N LYS A 438 -26.75 -15.71 -5.91
CA LYS A 438 -26.12 -15.26 -7.16
C LYS A 438 -26.12 -13.75 -7.17
N VAL A 439 -24.94 -13.15 -6.89
CA VAL A 439 -24.72 -11.70 -6.93
C VAL A 439 -24.30 -11.31 -8.34
N SER A 440 -24.89 -10.25 -8.88
CA SER A 440 -24.47 -9.67 -10.16
C SER A 440 -24.29 -8.16 -10.05
N VAL A 441 -23.28 -7.65 -10.75
CA VAL A 441 -22.97 -6.23 -10.89
C VAL A 441 -23.04 -5.88 -12.36
N SER A 442 -23.81 -4.87 -12.70
CA SER A 442 -23.99 -4.40 -14.08
C SER A 442 -23.66 -2.92 -14.19
N TYR A 443 -23.14 -2.54 -15.37
CA TYR A 443 -22.60 -1.20 -15.64
C TYR A 443 -23.32 -0.56 -16.82
N GLY A 444 -23.50 0.77 -16.79
CA GLY A 444 -24.10 1.52 -17.85
C GLY A 444 -25.52 1.03 -18.21
N VAL A 445 -26.35 0.77 -17.19
CA VAL A 445 -27.72 0.27 -17.43
C VAL A 445 -28.61 1.43 -17.94
N PRO A 446 -29.12 1.36 -19.19
CA PRO A 446 -30.02 2.38 -19.72
C PRO A 446 -31.31 2.47 -18.90
N ARG A 447 -31.93 3.67 -18.88
CA ARG A 447 -33.27 3.83 -18.28
C ARG A 447 -34.32 3.03 -19.08
N GLY A 448 -35.18 2.32 -18.37
CA GLY A 448 -36.34 1.59 -18.92
C GLY A 448 -36.24 0.07 -18.70
N TYR A 449 -37.39 -0.60 -18.83
CA TYR A 449 -37.51 -2.04 -18.59
C TYR A 449 -36.82 -2.87 -19.67
N GLY A 450 -36.17 -3.96 -19.25
CA GLY A 450 -35.68 -5.00 -20.15
C GLY A 450 -34.53 -4.58 -21.09
N LYS A 451 -33.83 -3.49 -20.76
CA LYS A 451 -32.65 -3.07 -21.51
C LYS A 451 -31.41 -3.71 -20.94
N ASP A 452 -30.59 -4.25 -21.81
CA ASP A 452 -29.30 -4.82 -21.44
C ASP A 452 -28.30 -3.74 -21.03
N PRO A 453 -27.42 -4.03 -20.07
CA PRO A 453 -26.31 -3.15 -19.71
C PRO A 453 -25.37 -2.95 -20.92
N ILE A 454 -24.95 -1.72 -21.13
CA ILE A 454 -24.09 -1.32 -22.28
C ILE A 454 -22.68 -0.89 -21.86
N GLY A 455 -22.37 -0.96 -20.57
CA GLY A 455 -21.15 -0.39 -19.99
C GLY A 455 -21.23 1.11 -19.77
N ASN A 456 -20.38 1.65 -18.92
CA ASN A 456 -20.19 3.09 -18.81
C ASN A 456 -19.39 3.61 -20.02
N PRO A 457 -19.51 4.90 -20.39
CA PRO A 457 -18.74 5.46 -21.52
C PRO A 457 -17.21 5.28 -21.40
N ALA A 458 -16.72 5.18 -20.18
CA ALA A 458 -15.39 4.71 -19.82
C ALA A 458 -15.54 3.78 -18.62
N PRO A 459 -14.72 2.73 -18.49
CA PRO A 459 -14.79 1.81 -17.35
C PRO A 459 -14.36 2.53 -16.07
N ILE A 460 -15.34 2.98 -15.29
CA ILE A 460 -15.15 3.67 -14.02
C ILE A 460 -15.90 2.99 -12.88
N GLY A 461 -16.76 2.03 -13.20
CA GLY A 461 -17.66 1.39 -12.25
C GLY A 461 -16.96 0.38 -11.35
N GLY A 462 -17.51 0.21 -10.15
CA GLY A 462 -17.07 -0.83 -9.22
C GLY A 462 -18.06 -1.05 -8.10
N ALA A 463 -18.00 -2.22 -7.48
CA ALA A 463 -18.86 -2.59 -6.37
C ALA A 463 -18.11 -3.38 -5.31
N ILE A 464 -18.55 -3.24 -4.06
CA ILE A 464 -18.13 -4.03 -2.91
C ILE A 464 -19.36 -4.66 -2.29
N ILE A 465 -19.35 -5.97 -2.08
CA ILE A 465 -20.41 -6.75 -1.46
C ILE A 465 -19.81 -7.61 -0.35
N GLY A 466 -20.18 -7.35 0.90
CA GLY A 466 -19.71 -8.09 2.06
C GLY A 466 -20.84 -8.85 2.74
N SER A 467 -20.64 -10.12 3.07
CA SER A 467 -21.62 -10.91 3.84
C SER A 467 -21.44 -10.63 5.33
N THR A 468 -22.42 -9.97 5.95
CA THR A 468 -22.42 -9.60 7.37
C THR A 468 -23.17 -10.58 8.26
N GLY A 469 -23.99 -11.44 7.65
CA GLY A 469 -24.77 -12.47 8.34
C GLY A 469 -25.50 -13.37 7.34
N PRO A 470 -26.30 -14.33 7.82
CA PRO A 470 -27.19 -15.11 6.96
C PRO A 470 -28.14 -14.16 6.21
N ASP A 471 -28.09 -14.20 4.86
CA ASP A 471 -28.94 -13.38 3.99
C ASP A 471 -28.85 -11.85 4.27
N GLU A 472 -27.74 -11.41 4.90
CA GLU A 472 -27.48 -10.00 5.19
C GLU A 472 -26.14 -9.57 4.58
N PHE A 473 -26.16 -8.41 3.91
CA PHE A 473 -25.01 -7.90 3.15
C PHE A 473 -24.78 -6.40 3.40
N LEU A 474 -23.50 -6.02 3.47
CA LEU A 474 -23.02 -4.66 3.25
C LEU A 474 -22.80 -4.49 1.76
N VAL A 475 -23.41 -3.48 1.14
CA VAL A 475 -23.27 -3.22 -0.30
C VAL A 475 -22.94 -1.76 -0.53
N THR A 476 -21.94 -1.52 -1.36
CA THR A 476 -21.60 -0.17 -1.85
C THR A 476 -21.05 -0.26 -3.27
N GLY A 477 -20.95 0.87 -3.95
CA GLY A 477 -20.41 0.91 -5.29
C GLY A 477 -20.35 2.30 -5.91
N HIS A 478 -19.79 2.35 -7.11
CA HIS A 478 -19.69 3.54 -7.96
C HIS A 478 -20.10 3.19 -9.39
N ALA A 479 -20.93 4.00 -9.99
CA ALA A 479 -21.37 3.86 -11.39
C ALA A 479 -21.78 2.44 -11.79
N CYS A 480 -22.53 1.75 -10.92
CA CYS A 480 -22.94 0.36 -11.11
C CYS A 480 -24.32 0.08 -10.53
N ARG A 481 -24.81 -1.13 -10.79
CA ARG A 481 -26.02 -1.66 -10.19
C ARG A 481 -25.75 -3.06 -9.67
N VAL A 482 -26.13 -3.34 -8.42
CA VAL A 482 -25.99 -4.66 -7.77
C VAL A 482 -27.37 -5.32 -7.68
N ASP A 483 -27.44 -6.59 -8.05
CA ASP A 483 -28.66 -7.39 -7.90
C ASP A 483 -28.34 -8.76 -7.27
N PHE A 484 -29.33 -9.26 -6.52
CA PHE A 484 -29.28 -10.56 -5.87
C PHE A 484 -30.34 -11.47 -6.48
N ARG A 485 -29.97 -12.71 -6.81
CA ARG A 485 -30.92 -13.74 -7.26
C ARG A 485 -30.73 -15.00 -6.43
N PRO A 486 -31.78 -15.80 -6.24
CA PRO A 486 -31.65 -17.12 -5.63
C PRO A 486 -30.56 -17.95 -6.33
N PRO A 487 -29.91 -18.88 -5.62
CA PRO A 487 -28.83 -19.68 -6.18
C PRO A 487 -29.35 -20.61 -7.27
N ALA A 488 -28.43 -21.09 -8.10
CA ALA A 488 -28.78 -22.05 -9.18
C ALA A 488 -29.44 -23.36 -8.68
N SER A 489 -29.21 -23.73 -7.42
CA SER A 489 -29.85 -24.86 -6.73
C SER A 489 -31.34 -24.64 -6.44
N ALA A 490 -31.83 -23.39 -6.47
CA ALA A 490 -33.23 -23.05 -6.25
C ALA A 490 -33.80 -22.19 -7.41
N PRO A 491 -33.83 -22.71 -8.66
CA PRO A 491 -34.08 -21.90 -9.86
C PRO A 491 -35.52 -21.38 -9.98
N LYS A 492 -36.46 -21.90 -9.19
CA LYS A 492 -37.86 -21.45 -9.15
C LYS A 492 -38.16 -20.47 -8.04
N ALA A 493 -37.21 -20.25 -7.11
CA ALA A 493 -37.37 -19.30 -6.03
C ALA A 493 -37.30 -17.87 -6.58
N GLN A 494 -38.01 -16.97 -5.90
CA GLN A 494 -37.95 -15.55 -6.16
C GLN A 494 -37.22 -14.85 -5.03
N ARG A 495 -36.63 -13.69 -5.34
CA ARG A 495 -36.00 -12.84 -4.33
C ARG A 495 -37.00 -11.85 -3.77
N GLU A 496 -36.93 -11.62 -2.48
CA GLU A 496 -37.55 -10.50 -1.81
C GLU A 496 -36.51 -9.72 -1.00
N TYR A 497 -36.46 -8.40 -1.12
CA TYR A 497 -35.75 -7.55 -0.19
C TYR A 497 -36.60 -7.39 1.07
N LEU A 498 -36.16 -8.00 2.17
CA LEU A 498 -36.83 -7.81 3.46
C LEU A 498 -36.60 -6.41 4.00
N ARG A 499 -35.41 -5.87 3.76
CA ARG A 499 -35.03 -4.52 4.18
C ARG A 499 -33.77 -4.08 3.47
N VAL A 500 -33.76 -2.82 2.98
CA VAL A 500 -32.60 -2.15 2.43
C VAL A 500 -32.46 -0.82 3.16
N GLU A 501 -31.40 -0.67 3.93
CA GLU A 501 -31.14 0.50 4.77
C GLU A 501 -29.88 1.19 4.31
N GLU A 502 -29.96 2.46 3.99
CA GLU A 502 -28.81 3.33 3.83
C GLU A 502 -28.38 3.83 5.21
N GLY A 503 -27.06 3.92 5.44
CA GLY A 503 -26.54 4.36 6.71
C GLY A 503 -25.01 4.49 6.72
N PHE A 504 -24.46 4.54 7.91
CA PHE A 504 -23.03 4.64 8.18
C PHE A 504 -22.66 3.79 9.39
N TYR A 505 -21.36 3.64 9.63
CA TYR A 505 -20.88 2.91 10.81
C TYR A 505 -20.36 3.87 11.88
N GLU A 506 -20.81 3.67 13.11
CA GLU A 506 -20.18 4.19 14.33
C GLU A 506 -19.42 3.03 14.98
N GLY A 507 -18.11 3.00 14.80
CA GLY A 507 -17.30 1.83 15.16
C GLY A 507 -17.74 0.57 14.38
N SER A 508 -18.24 -0.44 15.09
CA SER A 508 -18.76 -1.67 14.47
C SER A 508 -20.28 -1.68 14.27
N VAL A 509 -20.99 -0.63 14.73
CA VAL A 509 -22.46 -0.58 14.70
C VAL A 509 -22.95 0.18 13.46
N PHE A 510 -23.80 -0.45 12.66
CA PHE A 510 -24.44 0.21 11.53
C PHE A 510 -25.61 1.07 12.01
N VAL A 511 -25.58 2.35 11.68
CA VAL A 511 -26.60 3.35 12.03
C VAL A 511 -27.41 3.68 10.76
N PRO A 512 -28.67 3.24 10.66
CA PRO A 512 -29.49 3.52 9.48
C PRO A 512 -29.96 4.99 9.46
N THR A 513 -29.93 5.60 8.29
CA THR A 513 -30.43 6.98 8.05
C THR A 513 -31.72 7.00 7.27
N ARG A 514 -31.93 6.09 6.32
CA ARG A 514 -33.16 5.94 5.56
C ARG A 514 -33.34 4.51 5.03
N ILE A 515 -34.55 4.20 4.57
CA ILE A 515 -34.89 2.93 3.94
C ILE A 515 -35.09 3.17 2.44
N TRP A 516 -34.45 2.30 1.61
CA TRP A 516 -34.73 2.23 0.18
C TRP A 516 -35.88 1.27 -0.07
N ASN A 517 -36.80 1.64 -0.95
CA ASN A 517 -37.96 0.82 -1.33
C ASN A 517 -38.53 1.29 -2.67
N GLY A 518 -39.47 0.51 -3.24
CA GLY A 518 -40.11 0.82 -4.52
C GLY A 518 -39.07 0.87 -5.66
N ASP A 519 -39.11 1.92 -6.46
CA ASP A 519 -38.24 2.09 -7.64
C ASP A 519 -36.75 2.05 -7.34
N GLU A 520 -36.33 2.30 -6.09
CA GLU A 520 -34.93 2.23 -5.66
C GLU A 520 -34.43 0.76 -5.53
N THR A 521 -35.37 -0.20 -5.42
CA THR A 521 -35.05 -1.63 -5.21
C THR A 521 -35.59 -2.55 -6.30
N ASP A 522 -36.63 -2.15 -7.03
CA ASP A 522 -37.32 -3.01 -8.01
C ASP A 522 -36.39 -3.45 -9.16
N TYR A 523 -35.46 -2.59 -9.54
CA TYR A 523 -34.53 -2.83 -10.66
C TYR A 523 -33.11 -3.19 -10.22
N GLY A 524 -32.92 -3.55 -8.95
CA GLY A 524 -31.60 -3.70 -8.32
C GLY A 524 -31.09 -2.41 -7.69
N LEU A 525 -30.03 -2.49 -6.92
CA LEU A 525 -29.47 -1.38 -6.12
C LEU A 525 -28.51 -0.57 -6.97
N ALA A 526 -28.91 0.67 -7.32
CA ALA A 526 -28.14 1.52 -8.22
C ALA A 526 -27.23 2.49 -7.44
N PHE A 527 -25.97 2.54 -7.80
CA PHE A 527 -24.95 3.42 -7.20
C PHE A 527 -24.41 4.41 -8.24
N GLY A 528 -24.45 5.70 -7.90
CA GLY A 528 -23.81 6.79 -8.65
C GLY A 528 -22.42 7.12 -8.09
N SER A 529 -22.07 8.41 -8.12
CA SER A 529 -20.82 8.95 -7.53
C SER A 529 -20.96 9.41 -6.07
N THR A 530 -22.20 9.45 -5.55
CA THR A 530 -22.44 9.79 -4.14
C THR A 530 -22.11 8.58 -3.27
N PRO A 531 -21.32 8.74 -2.20
CA PRO A 531 -21.05 7.67 -1.25
C PRO A 531 -22.34 7.16 -0.61
N VAL A 532 -22.58 5.86 -0.72
CA VAL A 532 -23.73 5.16 -0.14
C VAL A 532 -23.26 3.84 0.40
N ALA A 533 -23.58 3.53 1.65
CA ALA A 533 -23.43 2.20 2.23
C ALA A 533 -24.81 1.63 2.56
N LEU A 534 -25.14 0.46 2.02
CA LEU A 534 -26.41 -0.20 2.25
C LEU A 534 -26.22 -1.46 3.11
N ARG A 535 -27.04 -1.60 4.14
CA ARG A 535 -27.31 -2.88 4.79
C ARG A 535 -28.53 -3.53 4.13
N VAL A 536 -28.32 -4.65 3.50
CA VAL A 536 -29.32 -5.33 2.66
C VAL A 536 -29.68 -6.66 3.28
N ARG A 537 -30.98 -6.89 3.54
CA ARG A 537 -31.52 -8.20 3.94
C ARG A 537 -32.40 -8.75 2.85
N VAL A 538 -32.13 -9.96 2.45
CA VAL A 538 -32.83 -10.66 1.37
C VAL A 538 -33.40 -11.99 1.86
N ARG A 539 -34.43 -12.52 1.18
CA ARG A 539 -34.84 -13.93 1.30
C ARG A 539 -35.25 -14.49 -0.05
N ALA A 540 -35.13 -15.79 -0.16
CA ALA A 540 -35.71 -16.56 -1.27
C ALA A 540 -37.04 -17.19 -0.81
N TYR A 541 -38.06 -17.24 -1.71
CA TYR A 541 -39.36 -17.82 -1.42
C TYR A 541 -39.96 -18.51 -2.65
#